data_8ed5e303f104094b734d903d1c298b93
#
_entry.id   8ed5e303f104094b734d903d1c298b93
#
_cell.length_a   1.000
_cell.length_b   1.000
_cell.length_c   1.000
_cell.angle_alpha   90.00
_cell.angle_beta   90.00
_cell.angle_gamma   90.00
#
_symmetry.space_group_name_H-M   'P 1'
#
loop_
_entity.id
_entity.type
_entity.pdbx_description
1 polymer ?
#
loop_
_entity_poly.entity_id
_entity_poly.type
_entity_poly.pdbx_seq_one_letter_code
_entity_poly.pdbx_strand_id
1 'polypeptide(L)'
;MNKKCQGCGIILQTEDPNKEGYTTNIENKVCTRCFRLKNYGEYKITQRTNIDYKKILSKITDEDLVIYVTSILNLETKYLQNFKNCILVVTKLDILPKSLKENKLKAKISLLKNYNNIKDIILVSSINNYNIDNLYNTIKKYRMKNNYFVGATNSGKSTLINKLINNYTDKNIIVTTSAYPSTTLDTINIELEGINIIDTPGLLNEGSVINKITEKQIKTINPKKEIKPRTYQIKKEGTLVIDDIARINYKTSEGSMIIYIANEVPIIRVGETNPRLKNYPPKKISIKKGEDLVIEDLCFIKFTQNTELNINIDKEIKIQTRKTII
;
A
#
# COMPACT_ATOMS: atom_id res chain seq x y z
N MET A 1 -31.57 13.97 6.05
CA MET A 1 -30.08 13.80 5.89
C MET A 1 -29.82 12.49 5.17
N ASN A 2 -29.04 12.54 4.09
CA ASN A 2 -28.71 11.31 3.35
C ASN A 2 -27.78 10.45 4.19
N LYS A 3 -28.18 9.22 4.54
CA LYS A 3 -27.43 8.27 5.33
C LYS A 3 -26.24 7.74 4.53
N LYS A 4 -25.04 7.74 5.12
CA LYS A 4 -23.82 7.22 4.49
C LYS A 4 -23.53 5.80 4.93
N CYS A 5 -22.99 5.00 4.01
CA CYS A 5 -22.48 3.64 4.31
C CYS A 5 -21.28 3.73 5.25
N GLN A 6 -21.34 3.08 6.40
CA GLN A 6 -20.24 3.07 7.37
C GLN A 6 -18.97 2.36 6.87
N GLY A 7 -19.10 1.51 5.84
CA GLY A 7 -17.97 0.77 5.29
C GLY A 7 -17.19 1.51 4.21
N CYS A 8 -17.87 2.24 3.31
CA CYS A 8 -17.21 2.90 2.16
C CYS A 8 -17.50 4.39 2.02
N GLY A 9 -18.33 4.97 2.90
CA GLY A 9 -18.64 6.41 2.94
C GLY A 9 -19.68 6.88 1.92
N ILE A 10 -20.07 6.08 0.92
CA ILE A 10 -21.03 6.46 -0.11
C ILE A 10 -22.45 6.67 0.48
N ILE A 11 -23.23 7.56 -0.11
CA ILE A 11 -24.63 7.72 0.27
C ILE A 11 -25.40 6.44 -0.02
N LEU A 12 -26.16 5.95 0.99
CA LEU A 12 -27.02 4.79 0.83
C LEU A 12 -28.24 5.13 -0.02
N GLN A 13 -28.62 4.21 -0.88
CA GLN A 13 -29.83 4.30 -1.71
C GLN A 13 -30.47 2.91 -1.90
N THR A 14 -31.77 2.89 -2.14
CA THR A 14 -32.56 1.66 -2.36
C THR A 14 -33.16 1.56 -3.76
N GLU A 15 -32.84 2.53 -4.64
CA GLU A 15 -33.47 2.68 -5.95
C GLU A 15 -32.88 1.76 -7.02
N ASP A 16 -31.55 1.71 -7.14
CA ASP A 16 -30.87 0.99 -8.22
C ASP A 16 -29.84 -0.01 -7.67
N PRO A 17 -30.10 -1.34 -7.77
CA PRO A 17 -29.19 -2.39 -7.31
C PRO A 17 -27.80 -2.39 -8.00
N ASN A 18 -27.68 -1.77 -9.17
CA ASN A 18 -26.44 -1.73 -9.94
C ASN A 18 -25.58 -0.51 -9.63
N LYS A 19 -26.15 0.50 -8.94
CA LYS A 19 -25.43 1.70 -8.54
C LYS A 19 -24.75 1.55 -7.17
N GLU A 20 -23.73 2.36 -6.98
CA GLU A 20 -23.01 2.45 -5.70
C GLU A 20 -23.98 2.90 -4.57
N GLY A 21 -23.71 2.40 -3.36
CA GLY A 21 -24.53 2.74 -2.20
C GLY A 21 -25.81 1.91 -2.06
N TYR A 22 -26.11 1.01 -3.01
CA TYR A 22 -27.33 0.21 -2.93
C TYR A 22 -27.41 -0.64 -1.66
N THR A 23 -28.56 -0.61 -1.04
CA THR A 23 -28.95 -1.44 0.09
C THR A 23 -30.41 -1.84 -0.02
N THR A 24 -30.77 -3.01 0.46
CA THR A 24 -32.16 -3.48 0.48
C THR A 24 -33.05 -2.73 1.47
N ASN A 25 -32.42 -2.09 2.47
CA ASN A 25 -33.11 -1.27 3.45
C ASN A 25 -32.24 -0.08 3.82
N ILE A 26 -32.77 1.15 3.75
CA ILE A 26 -32.05 2.39 4.06
C ILE A 26 -31.57 2.45 5.51
N GLU A 27 -32.20 1.68 6.41
CA GLU A 27 -31.79 1.54 7.81
C GLU A 27 -30.51 0.73 8.01
N ASN A 28 -30.07 0.00 7.00
CA ASN A 28 -28.81 -0.73 7.03
C ASN A 28 -27.63 0.23 7.27
N LYS A 29 -26.63 -0.24 8.01
CA LYS A 29 -25.39 0.52 8.28
C LYS A 29 -24.43 0.50 7.12
N VAL A 30 -24.52 -0.49 6.25
CA VAL A 30 -23.60 -0.70 5.10
C VAL A 30 -24.36 -1.03 3.83
N CYS A 31 -23.81 -0.63 2.69
CA CYS A 31 -24.33 -1.00 1.38
C CYS A 31 -24.10 -2.51 1.09
N THR A 32 -24.85 -3.07 0.14
CA THR A 32 -24.75 -4.47 -0.27
C THR A 32 -23.35 -4.86 -0.71
N ARG A 33 -22.60 -3.96 -1.38
CA ARG A 33 -21.20 -4.19 -1.78
C ARG A 33 -20.32 -4.40 -0.55
N CYS A 34 -20.37 -3.50 0.44
CA CYS A 34 -19.58 -3.63 1.68
C CYS A 34 -19.99 -4.86 2.49
N PHE A 35 -21.28 -5.18 2.53
CA PHE A 35 -21.79 -6.38 3.19
C PHE A 35 -21.20 -7.65 2.54
N ARG A 36 -21.27 -7.76 1.21
CA ARG A 36 -20.73 -8.91 0.45
C ARG A 36 -19.23 -9.04 0.60
N LEU A 37 -18.51 -7.92 0.49
CA LEU A 37 -17.05 -7.90 0.67
C LEU A 37 -16.66 -8.40 2.07
N LYS A 38 -17.37 -7.97 3.12
CA LYS A 38 -17.07 -8.34 4.51
C LYS A 38 -17.39 -9.81 4.80
N ASN A 39 -18.53 -10.31 4.31
CA ASN A 39 -19.03 -11.62 4.72
C ASN A 39 -18.65 -12.73 3.74
N TYR A 40 -18.49 -12.43 2.45
CA TYR A 40 -18.24 -13.42 1.40
C TYR A 40 -16.93 -13.21 0.65
N GLY A 41 -16.22 -12.10 0.90
CA GLY A 41 -15.01 -11.73 0.16
C GLY A 41 -15.27 -11.36 -1.31
N GLU A 42 -16.55 -11.18 -1.70
CA GLU A 42 -16.93 -10.80 -3.07
C GLU A 42 -16.62 -9.32 -3.32
N TYR A 43 -15.82 -9.07 -4.33
CA TYR A 43 -15.41 -7.73 -4.74
C TYR A 43 -15.96 -7.34 -6.10
N LYS A 44 -16.66 -6.19 -6.19
CA LYS A 44 -16.99 -5.53 -7.45
C LYS A 44 -16.08 -4.32 -7.63
N ILE A 45 -15.34 -4.28 -8.74
CA ILE A 45 -14.49 -3.14 -9.09
C ILE A 45 -15.39 -1.93 -9.36
N THR A 46 -15.18 -0.85 -8.60
CA THR A 46 -15.77 0.45 -8.87
C THR A 46 -14.71 1.33 -9.52
N GLN A 47 -14.95 1.76 -10.76
CA GLN A 47 -14.04 2.66 -11.46
C GLN A 47 -14.25 4.09 -10.92
N ARG A 48 -13.41 4.51 -9.96
CA ARG A 48 -13.26 5.93 -9.65
C ARG A 48 -12.02 6.48 -10.33
N THR A 49 -12.14 7.70 -10.84
CA THR A 49 -11.04 8.38 -11.52
C THR A 49 -10.16 9.15 -10.54
N ASN A 50 -8.90 9.39 -10.89
CA ASN A 50 -8.00 10.28 -10.13
C ASN A 50 -8.53 11.73 -9.99
N ILE A 51 -9.55 12.11 -10.76
CA ILE A 51 -10.19 13.43 -10.72
C ILE A 51 -10.98 13.61 -9.41
N ASP A 52 -11.71 12.60 -8.98
CA ASP A 52 -12.49 12.64 -7.73
C ASP A 52 -11.59 12.76 -6.50
N TYR A 53 -10.43 12.13 -6.57
CA TYR A 53 -9.44 12.21 -5.52
C TYR A 53 -8.81 13.60 -5.40
N LYS A 54 -8.50 14.27 -6.52
CA LYS A 54 -8.00 15.65 -6.53
C LYS A 54 -8.95 16.62 -5.84
N LYS A 55 -10.27 16.44 -6.03
CA LYS A 55 -11.30 17.25 -5.36
C LYS A 55 -11.31 17.05 -3.83
N ILE A 56 -11.01 15.83 -3.36
CA ILE A 56 -10.90 15.56 -1.92
C ILE A 56 -9.64 16.20 -1.36
N LEU A 57 -8.51 16.04 -2.03
CA LEU A 57 -7.24 16.63 -1.59
C LEU A 57 -7.26 18.16 -1.59
N SER A 58 -8.00 18.80 -2.51
CA SER A 58 -8.12 20.28 -2.55
C SER A 58 -8.89 20.88 -1.37
N LYS A 59 -9.59 20.05 -0.58
CA LYS A 59 -10.26 20.48 0.66
C LYS A 59 -9.32 20.54 1.86
N ILE A 60 -8.13 19.94 1.76
CA ILE A 60 -7.13 19.93 2.83
C ILE A 60 -6.46 21.29 2.87
N THR A 61 -6.46 21.92 4.02
CA THR A 61 -5.91 23.26 4.27
C THR A 61 -4.65 23.20 5.13
N ASP A 62 -4.02 24.33 5.34
CA ASP A 62 -2.87 24.48 6.24
C ASP A 62 -3.22 24.29 7.73
N GLU A 63 -4.52 24.31 8.09
CA GLU A 63 -5.03 24.05 9.44
C GLU A 63 -5.22 22.54 9.72
N ASP A 64 -5.06 21.69 8.70
CA ASP A 64 -5.27 20.26 8.78
C ASP A 64 -3.94 19.53 8.88
N LEU A 65 -3.97 18.36 9.51
CA LEU A 65 -2.86 17.41 9.53
C LEU A 65 -3.12 16.29 8.52
N VAL A 66 -2.13 15.99 7.70
CA VAL A 66 -2.16 14.83 6.82
C VAL A 66 -1.36 13.69 7.41
N ILE A 67 -2.01 12.57 7.62
CA ILE A 67 -1.40 11.30 7.95
C ILE A 67 -1.23 10.53 6.64
N TYR A 68 -0.04 10.66 6.04
CA TYR A 68 0.25 10.02 4.76
C TYR A 68 0.67 8.58 4.99
N VAL A 69 -0.19 7.64 4.61
CA VAL A 69 -0.03 6.21 4.88
C VAL A 69 0.56 5.50 3.65
N THR A 70 1.70 4.85 3.83
CA THR A 70 2.35 4.05 2.80
C THR A 70 2.79 2.69 3.34
N SER A 71 2.85 1.68 2.49
CA SER A 71 3.36 0.35 2.85
C SER A 71 4.89 0.33 2.80
N ILE A 72 5.53 -0.43 3.70
CA ILE A 72 6.99 -0.61 3.71
C ILE A 72 7.52 -1.25 2.41
N LEU A 73 6.72 -2.01 1.70
CA LEU A 73 7.11 -2.61 0.42
C LEU A 73 7.31 -1.56 -0.66
N ASN A 74 6.39 -0.61 -0.78
CA ASN A 74 6.38 0.39 -1.85
C ASN A 74 7.08 1.69 -1.46
N LEU A 75 6.80 2.20 -0.25
CA LEU A 75 7.20 3.54 0.19
C LEU A 75 6.82 4.62 -0.84
N GLU A 76 5.61 4.52 -1.38
CA GLU A 76 5.09 5.52 -2.32
C GLU A 76 4.83 6.83 -1.59
N THR A 77 5.37 7.92 -2.12
CA THR A 77 5.32 9.25 -1.48
C THR A 77 5.03 10.38 -2.48
N LYS A 78 4.47 10.02 -3.65
CA LYS A 78 4.26 10.93 -4.78
C LYS A 78 3.51 12.22 -4.41
N TYR A 79 2.53 12.14 -3.51
CA TYR A 79 1.68 13.28 -3.16
C TYR A 79 2.09 13.98 -1.86
N LEU A 80 3.13 13.53 -1.18
CA LEU A 80 3.58 14.10 0.10
C LEU A 80 3.89 15.59 0.01
N GLN A 81 4.51 16.03 -1.08
CA GLN A 81 4.89 17.43 -1.30
C GLN A 81 3.70 18.40 -1.40
N ASN A 82 2.49 17.89 -1.58
CA ASN A 82 1.29 18.71 -1.73
C ASN A 82 0.74 19.22 -0.39
N PHE A 83 1.27 18.74 0.74
CA PHE A 83 0.73 19.03 2.07
C PHE A 83 1.74 19.76 2.94
N LYS A 84 1.30 20.82 3.63
CA LYS A 84 2.16 21.62 4.51
C LYS A 84 2.46 20.92 5.84
N ASN A 85 1.44 20.31 6.42
CA ASN A 85 1.55 19.60 7.70
C ASN A 85 1.34 18.10 7.47
N CYS A 86 2.40 17.30 7.50
CA CYS A 86 2.33 15.88 7.18
C CYS A 86 3.11 15.01 8.17
N ILE A 87 2.52 13.89 8.57
CA ILE A 87 3.18 12.76 9.23
C ILE A 87 3.25 11.63 8.21
N LEU A 88 4.44 11.08 7.98
CA LEU A 88 4.62 9.89 7.17
C LEU A 88 4.44 8.65 8.04
N VAL A 89 3.40 7.86 7.77
CA VAL A 89 3.15 6.60 8.47
C VAL A 89 3.47 5.45 7.54
N VAL A 90 4.43 4.63 7.94
CA VAL A 90 4.84 3.44 7.20
C VAL A 90 4.26 2.21 7.89
N THR A 91 3.34 1.56 7.20
CA THR A 91 2.60 0.39 7.69
C THR A 91 3.26 -0.94 7.34
N LYS A 92 2.66 -2.01 7.83
CA LYS A 92 3.08 -3.42 7.58
C LYS A 92 4.51 -3.70 8.08
N LEU A 93 4.94 -3.06 9.19
CA LEU A 93 6.26 -3.34 9.75
C LEU A 93 6.43 -4.81 10.17
N ASP A 94 5.33 -5.46 10.52
CA ASP A 94 5.24 -6.88 10.90
C ASP A 94 5.69 -7.86 9.81
N ILE A 95 5.70 -7.43 8.54
CA ILE A 95 6.16 -8.29 7.44
C ILE A 95 7.68 -8.27 7.25
N LEU A 96 8.38 -7.33 7.86
CA LEU A 96 9.85 -7.31 7.81
C LEU A 96 10.47 -8.25 8.84
N PRO A 97 11.68 -8.77 8.58
CA PRO A 97 12.41 -9.58 9.55
C PRO A 97 12.60 -8.85 10.89
N LYS A 98 12.27 -9.51 12.00
CA LYS A 98 12.40 -8.95 13.37
C LYS A 98 13.82 -8.55 13.75
N SER A 99 14.82 -9.05 13.04
CA SER A 99 16.23 -8.67 13.23
C SER A 99 16.55 -7.25 12.79
N LEU A 100 15.66 -6.59 12.04
CA LEU A 100 15.86 -5.23 11.55
C LEU A 100 15.63 -4.22 12.69
N LYS A 101 16.61 -3.35 12.91
CA LYS A 101 16.53 -2.28 13.91
C LYS A 101 15.70 -1.12 13.36
N GLU A 102 14.58 -0.81 14.03
CA GLU A 102 13.65 0.26 13.63
C GLU A 102 14.34 1.61 13.42
N ASN A 103 15.20 2.02 14.33
CA ASN A 103 15.91 3.31 14.23
C ASN A 103 16.76 3.41 12.96
N LYS A 104 17.41 2.31 12.55
CA LYS A 104 18.17 2.26 11.29
C LYS A 104 17.25 2.35 10.08
N LEU A 105 16.10 1.67 10.13
CA LEU A 105 15.10 1.70 9.08
C LEU A 105 14.50 3.10 8.93
N LYS A 106 14.08 3.71 10.06
CA LYS A 106 13.57 5.10 10.08
C LYS A 106 14.58 6.10 9.52
N ALA A 107 15.85 6.00 9.91
CA ALA A 107 16.93 6.84 9.39
C ALA A 107 17.11 6.66 7.86
N LYS A 108 17.10 5.44 7.36
CA LYS A 108 17.21 5.20 5.90
C LYS A 108 16.00 5.72 5.14
N ILE A 109 14.79 5.55 5.67
CA ILE A 109 13.56 6.09 5.06
C ILE A 109 13.60 7.61 4.99
N SER A 110 14.07 8.29 6.03
CA SER A 110 14.20 9.75 6.04
C SER A 110 15.16 10.28 4.98
N LEU A 111 16.17 9.48 4.59
CA LEU A 111 17.11 9.82 3.52
C LEU A 111 16.57 9.60 2.10
N LEU A 112 15.47 8.86 1.94
CA LEU A 112 14.89 8.62 0.61
C LEU A 112 14.25 9.87 0.03
N LYS A 113 13.74 10.75 0.86
CA LYS A 113 12.99 11.94 0.46
C LYS A 113 13.28 13.12 1.40
N ASN A 114 13.79 14.20 0.82
CA ASN A 114 13.97 15.48 1.52
C ASN A 114 12.69 16.31 1.43
N TYR A 115 11.69 15.99 2.26
CA TYR A 115 10.49 16.82 2.34
C TYR A 115 10.50 17.62 3.66
N ASN A 116 10.63 18.94 3.54
CA ASN A 116 10.64 19.86 4.68
C ASN A 116 9.29 19.93 5.42
N ASN A 117 8.23 19.39 4.81
CA ASN A 117 6.87 19.38 5.34
C ASN A 117 6.55 18.15 6.20
N ILE A 118 7.44 17.15 6.25
CA ILE A 118 7.24 15.97 7.11
C ILE A 118 7.62 16.31 8.54
N LYS A 119 6.61 16.31 9.43
CA LYS A 119 6.80 16.57 10.87
C LYS A 119 7.34 15.37 11.62
N ASP A 120 6.96 14.16 11.22
CA ASP A 120 7.46 12.92 11.82
C ASP A 120 7.33 11.73 10.84
N ILE A 121 8.12 10.67 11.10
CA ILE A 121 8.03 9.38 10.41
C ILE A 121 7.75 8.33 11.47
N ILE A 122 6.61 7.64 11.34
CA ILE A 122 6.17 6.63 12.31
C ILE A 122 6.02 5.29 11.60
N LEU A 123 6.75 4.29 12.07
CA LEU A 123 6.66 2.91 11.57
C LEU A 123 5.65 2.16 12.43
N VAL A 124 4.63 1.53 11.80
CA VAL A 124 3.55 0.87 12.52
C VAL A 124 3.26 -0.54 12.02
N SER A 125 2.74 -1.38 12.91
CA SER A 125 2.03 -2.60 12.56
C SER A 125 0.63 -2.58 13.18
N SER A 126 -0.39 -2.47 12.34
CA SER A 126 -1.78 -2.55 12.80
C SER A 126 -2.14 -3.96 13.30
N ILE A 127 -1.51 -5.01 12.75
CA ILE A 127 -1.75 -6.40 13.15
C ILE A 127 -1.21 -6.64 14.55
N ASN A 128 0.03 -6.24 14.81
CA ASN A 128 0.70 -6.45 16.09
C ASN A 128 0.42 -5.33 17.12
N ASN A 129 -0.45 -4.37 16.80
CA ASN A 129 -0.70 -3.18 17.63
C ASN A 129 0.57 -2.38 17.97
N TYR A 130 1.57 -2.42 17.08
CA TYR A 130 2.87 -1.80 17.31
C TYR A 130 2.88 -0.33 16.90
N ASN A 131 3.35 0.56 17.78
CA ASN A 131 3.44 2.01 17.60
C ASN A 131 2.09 2.73 17.33
N ILE A 132 0.95 2.09 17.57
CA ILE A 132 -0.38 2.69 17.37
C ILE A 132 -0.62 3.80 18.38
N ASP A 133 -0.23 3.58 19.65
CA ASP A 133 -0.33 4.59 20.71
C ASP A 133 0.58 5.79 20.44
N ASN A 134 1.80 5.55 19.94
CA ASN A 134 2.71 6.61 19.53
C ASN A 134 2.12 7.46 18.40
N LEU A 135 1.51 6.83 17.39
CA LEU A 135 0.81 7.54 16.31
C LEU A 135 -0.35 8.39 16.86
N TYR A 136 -1.22 7.78 17.68
CA TYR A 136 -2.35 8.47 18.28
C TYR A 136 -1.90 9.70 19.09
N ASN A 137 -0.92 9.53 19.99
CA ASN A 137 -0.39 10.61 20.82
C ASN A 137 0.28 11.70 19.96
N THR A 138 0.96 11.32 18.87
CA THR A 138 1.58 12.27 17.95
C THR A 138 0.52 13.11 17.24
N ILE A 139 -0.56 12.50 16.74
CA ILE A 139 -1.69 13.22 16.13
C ILE A 139 -2.29 14.20 17.15
N LYS A 140 -2.57 13.74 18.38
CA LYS A 140 -3.13 14.55 19.46
C LYS A 140 -2.26 15.75 19.83
N LYS A 141 -0.95 15.58 19.83
CA LYS A 141 0.04 16.63 20.11
C LYS A 141 -0.06 17.81 19.14
N TYR A 142 -0.34 17.58 17.88
CA TYR A 142 -0.40 18.64 16.86
C TYR A 142 -1.67 19.50 16.95
N ARG A 143 -2.73 19.06 17.64
CA ARG A 143 -3.98 19.79 17.88
C ARG A 143 -4.57 20.46 16.63
N MET A 144 -4.48 19.79 15.49
CA MET A 144 -5.01 20.28 14.22
C MET A 144 -6.54 20.07 14.15
N LYS A 145 -7.21 20.87 13.35
CA LYS A 145 -8.67 20.86 13.20
C LYS A 145 -9.17 19.51 12.70
N ASN A 146 -8.56 19.01 11.64
CA ASN A 146 -8.88 17.73 11.05
C ASN A 146 -7.59 16.92 10.80
N ASN A 147 -7.72 15.59 10.81
CA ASN A 147 -6.63 14.67 10.58
C ASN A 147 -6.99 13.76 9.40
N TYR A 148 -6.51 14.12 8.21
CA TYR A 148 -6.78 13.40 6.97
C TYR A 148 -5.86 12.22 6.81
N PHE A 149 -6.42 11.01 6.73
CA PHE A 149 -5.68 9.80 6.38
C PHE A 149 -5.67 9.63 4.86
N VAL A 150 -4.51 9.82 4.26
CA VAL A 150 -4.27 9.82 2.82
C VAL A 150 -3.27 8.72 2.48
N GLY A 151 -3.49 7.96 1.42
CA GLY A 151 -2.55 6.93 0.99
C GLY A 151 -3.07 6.14 -0.20
N ALA A 152 -2.16 5.43 -0.86
CA ALA A 152 -2.50 4.56 -1.96
C ALA A 152 -3.39 3.38 -1.51
N THR A 153 -4.10 2.79 -2.46
CA THR A 153 -4.77 1.51 -2.24
C THR A 153 -3.75 0.49 -1.74
N ASN A 154 -4.19 -0.45 -0.90
CA ASN A 154 -3.32 -1.46 -0.27
C ASN A 154 -2.19 -0.91 0.64
N SER A 155 -2.16 0.38 0.93
CA SER A 155 -1.18 0.96 1.89
C SER A 155 -1.41 0.52 3.35
N GLY A 156 -2.55 -0.10 3.67
CA GLY A 156 -2.94 -0.47 5.03
C GLY A 156 -3.70 0.63 5.78
N LYS A 157 -4.12 1.70 5.10
CA LYS A 157 -4.81 2.86 5.68
C LYS A 157 -6.06 2.48 6.47
N SER A 158 -7.02 1.78 5.86
CA SER A 158 -8.27 1.39 6.53
C SER A 158 -8.03 0.41 7.68
N THR A 159 -7.04 -0.48 7.56
CA THR A 159 -6.63 -1.38 8.66
C THR A 159 -6.08 -0.58 9.85
N LEU A 160 -5.29 0.45 9.57
CA LEU A 160 -4.73 1.34 10.59
C LEU A 160 -5.82 2.15 11.29
N ILE A 161 -6.75 2.72 10.53
CA ILE A 161 -7.90 3.47 11.07
C ILE A 161 -8.77 2.58 11.95
N ASN A 162 -9.10 1.35 11.49
CA ASN A 162 -9.86 0.39 12.30
C ASN A 162 -9.12 0.04 13.60
N LYS A 163 -7.79 -0.04 13.56
CA LYS A 163 -7.00 -0.30 14.77
C LYS A 163 -7.07 0.87 15.75
N LEU A 164 -7.00 2.11 15.25
CA LEU A 164 -7.21 3.30 16.08
C LEU A 164 -8.63 3.34 16.67
N ILE A 165 -9.67 3.07 15.88
CA ILE A 165 -11.05 2.99 16.36
C ILE A 165 -11.17 1.98 17.48
N ASN A 166 -10.67 0.76 17.28
CA ASN A 166 -10.78 -0.33 18.26
C ASN A 166 -10.00 -0.02 19.56
N ASN A 167 -8.91 0.74 19.50
CA ASN A 167 -8.13 1.06 20.69
C ASN A 167 -8.70 2.26 21.49
N TYR A 168 -9.39 3.20 20.79
CA TYR A 168 -9.72 4.51 21.38
C TYR A 168 -11.19 4.89 21.28
N THR A 169 -12.08 3.95 21.01
CA THR A 169 -13.53 4.19 21.06
C THR A 169 -14.31 2.91 21.31
N ASP A 170 -15.40 3.02 22.05
CA ASP A 170 -16.39 1.95 22.21
C ASP A 170 -17.38 1.89 21.04
N LYS A 171 -17.25 2.77 20.04
CA LYS A 171 -18.15 2.82 18.88
C LYS A 171 -17.87 1.65 17.95
N ASN A 172 -18.90 0.85 17.64
CA ASN A 172 -18.86 -0.22 16.63
C ASN A 172 -18.83 0.36 15.19
N ILE A 173 -17.88 1.24 14.90
CA ILE A 173 -17.62 1.77 13.55
C ILE A 173 -16.52 0.90 12.94
N ILE A 174 -16.78 0.34 11.77
CA ILE A 174 -15.80 -0.48 11.06
C ILE A 174 -15.65 0.08 9.64
N VAL A 175 -14.49 0.61 9.33
CA VAL A 175 -14.12 0.98 7.96
C VAL A 175 -13.81 -0.28 7.18
N THR A 176 -14.35 -0.40 5.97
CA THR A 176 -14.16 -1.60 5.16
C THR A 176 -12.69 -1.77 4.75
N THR A 177 -12.13 -2.92 5.09
CA THR A 177 -10.77 -3.31 4.71
C THR A 177 -10.79 -4.45 3.71
N SER A 178 -9.90 -4.42 2.72
CA SER A 178 -9.76 -5.50 1.73
C SER A 178 -8.35 -5.52 1.12
N ALA A 179 -7.93 -6.66 0.63
CA ALA A 179 -6.74 -6.79 -0.24
C ALA A 179 -6.98 -6.20 -1.65
N TYR A 180 -8.25 -5.91 -1.99
CA TYR A 180 -8.63 -5.34 -3.28
C TYR A 180 -8.63 -3.81 -3.24
N PRO A 181 -8.36 -3.13 -4.37
CA PRO A 181 -8.31 -1.67 -4.43
C PRO A 181 -9.70 -1.03 -4.25
N SER A 182 -9.72 0.25 -3.80
CA SER A 182 -10.91 1.13 -3.75
C SER A 182 -12.04 0.65 -2.84
N THR A 183 -11.74 0.31 -1.58
CA THR A 183 -12.75 -0.08 -0.59
C THR A 183 -13.52 1.12 -0.03
N THR A 184 -12.86 2.24 0.22
CA THR A 184 -13.49 3.49 0.66
C THR A 184 -13.84 4.33 -0.58
N LEU A 185 -15.12 4.70 -0.74
CA LEU A 185 -15.63 5.39 -1.92
C LEU A 185 -15.79 6.90 -1.70
N ASP A 186 -16.01 7.35 -0.47
CA ASP A 186 -16.11 8.77 -0.08
C ASP A 186 -15.44 8.96 1.27
N THR A 187 -15.27 10.21 1.70
CA THR A 187 -14.69 10.53 3.01
C THR A 187 -15.58 10.04 4.15
N ILE A 188 -14.96 9.42 5.16
CA ILE A 188 -15.62 9.00 6.38
C ILE A 188 -15.05 9.82 7.53
N ASN A 189 -15.92 10.54 8.25
CA ASN A 189 -15.54 11.29 9.45
C ASN A 189 -15.70 10.39 10.67
N ILE A 190 -14.67 10.32 11.49
CA ILE A 190 -14.60 9.47 12.68
C ILE A 190 -14.08 10.33 13.83
N GLU A 191 -14.86 10.46 14.88
CA GLU A 191 -14.46 11.16 16.09
C GLU A 191 -13.90 10.16 17.10
N LEU A 192 -12.66 10.38 17.52
CA LEU A 192 -11.95 9.58 18.53
C LEU A 192 -11.50 10.53 19.66
N GLU A 193 -12.05 10.41 20.87
CA GLU A 193 -11.60 11.13 22.08
C GLU A 193 -11.03 12.54 21.83
N GLY A 194 -11.77 13.37 21.10
CA GLY A 194 -11.39 14.75 20.77
C GLY A 194 -10.46 14.91 19.56
N ILE A 195 -10.24 13.86 18.79
CA ILE A 195 -9.55 13.90 17.49
C ILE A 195 -10.57 13.63 16.39
N ASN A 196 -10.66 14.51 15.40
CA ASN A 196 -11.43 14.25 14.20
C ASN A 196 -10.57 13.61 13.13
N ILE A 197 -10.84 12.36 12.80
CA ILE A 197 -10.18 11.59 11.71
C ILE A 197 -11.07 11.64 10.47
N ILE A 198 -10.46 11.94 9.33
CA ILE A 198 -11.12 11.88 8.03
C ILE A 198 -10.42 10.80 7.19
N ASP A 199 -11.10 9.67 7.02
CA ASP A 199 -10.66 8.64 6.08
C ASP A 199 -10.98 9.07 4.65
N THR A 200 -9.97 9.10 3.78
CA THR A 200 -10.15 9.41 2.36
C THR A 200 -10.17 8.14 1.51
N PRO A 201 -10.79 8.14 0.33
CA PRO A 201 -10.61 7.06 -0.63
C PRO A 201 -9.13 6.78 -0.87
N GLY A 202 -8.77 5.51 -1.09
CA GLY A 202 -7.40 5.15 -1.47
C GLY A 202 -7.05 5.70 -2.84
N LEU A 203 -5.87 6.30 -2.97
CA LEU A 203 -5.29 6.68 -4.26
C LEU A 203 -5.19 5.47 -5.15
N LEU A 204 -5.74 5.55 -6.35
CA LEU A 204 -5.52 4.52 -7.35
C LEU A 204 -4.06 4.52 -7.76
N ASN A 205 -3.40 3.40 -7.55
CA ASN A 205 -2.06 3.17 -8.04
C ASN A 205 -2.17 2.45 -9.39
N GLU A 206 -2.20 3.22 -10.47
CA GLU A 206 -2.32 2.69 -11.84
C GLU A 206 -1.19 1.72 -12.18
N GLY A 207 -0.02 1.92 -11.58
CA GLY A 207 1.15 1.06 -11.78
C GLY A 207 1.21 -0.17 -10.87
N SER A 208 0.19 -0.43 -10.07
CA SER A 208 0.14 -1.59 -9.18
C SER A 208 -0.03 -2.91 -9.95
N VAL A 209 0.73 -3.92 -9.56
CA VAL A 209 0.58 -5.28 -10.08
C VAL A 209 -0.84 -5.84 -9.84
N ILE A 210 -1.51 -5.39 -8.77
CA ILE A 210 -2.86 -5.83 -8.38
C ILE A 210 -3.88 -5.59 -9.51
N ASN A 211 -3.67 -4.58 -10.33
CA ASN A 211 -4.57 -4.26 -11.44
C ASN A 211 -4.46 -5.23 -12.64
N LYS A 212 -3.45 -6.10 -12.67
CA LYS A 212 -3.07 -6.94 -13.82
C LYS A 212 -3.06 -8.44 -13.53
N ILE A 213 -3.35 -8.84 -12.31
CA ILE A 213 -3.29 -10.22 -11.87
C ILE A 213 -4.65 -10.74 -11.42
N THR A 214 -4.78 -12.06 -11.32
CA THR A 214 -6.00 -12.72 -10.90
C THR A 214 -6.27 -12.55 -9.40
N GLU A 215 -7.52 -12.70 -8.97
CA GLU A 215 -7.89 -12.66 -7.55
C GLU A 215 -7.11 -13.68 -6.69
N LYS A 216 -6.82 -14.85 -7.25
CA LYS A 216 -6.00 -15.86 -6.59
C LYS A 216 -4.59 -15.34 -6.32
N GLN A 217 -3.98 -14.71 -7.32
CA GLN A 217 -2.64 -14.11 -7.20
C GLN A 217 -2.65 -12.93 -6.21
N ILE A 218 -3.70 -12.08 -6.21
CA ILE A 218 -3.83 -10.98 -5.22
C ILE A 218 -3.73 -11.52 -3.78
N LYS A 219 -4.41 -12.64 -3.50
CA LYS A 219 -4.35 -13.29 -2.16
C LYS A 219 -2.96 -13.83 -1.85
N THR A 220 -2.20 -14.24 -2.86
CA THR A 220 -0.86 -14.83 -2.72
C THR A 220 0.22 -13.77 -2.53
N ILE A 221 0.15 -12.65 -3.27
CA ILE A 221 1.16 -11.59 -3.19
C ILE A 221 1.05 -10.71 -1.94
N ASN A 222 -0.09 -10.73 -1.25
CA ASN A 222 -0.29 -9.94 -0.03
C ASN A 222 0.30 -10.68 1.18
N PRO A 223 1.42 -10.22 1.78
CA PRO A 223 2.07 -10.93 2.87
C PRO A 223 1.16 -11.00 4.10
N LYS A 224 0.97 -12.20 4.65
CA LYS A 224 0.16 -12.46 5.86
C LYS A 224 1.01 -12.66 7.12
N LYS A 225 2.31 -12.78 6.96
CA LYS A 225 3.29 -13.03 8.02
C LYS A 225 4.65 -12.47 7.62
N GLU A 226 5.60 -12.51 8.55
CA GLU A 226 6.99 -12.11 8.31
C GLU A 226 7.55 -12.74 7.03
N ILE A 227 8.07 -11.89 6.15
CA ILE A 227 8.72 -12.30 4.91
C ILE A 227 10.07 -12.93 5.25
N LYS A 228 10.30 -14.12 4.72
CA LYS A 228 11.61 -14.77 4.72
C LYS A 228 12.33 -14.34 3.43
N PRO A 229 13.34 -13.43 3.51
CA PRO A 229 14.02 -12.96 2.32
C PRO A 229 14.67 -14.11 1.56
N ARG A 230 14.49 -14.16 0.25
CA ARG A 230 15.10 -15.20 -0.59
C ARG A 230 16.35 -14.66 -1.24
N THR A 231 17.50 -15.25 -0.89
CA THR A 231 18.81 -14.85 -1.42
C THR A 231 19.21 -15.75 -2.58
N TYR A 232 19.46 -15.13 -3.72
CA TYR A 232 19.98 -15.79 -4.91
C TYR A 232 21.41 -15.33 -5.15
N GLN A 233 22.35 -16.26 -5.05
CA GLN A 233 23.71 -16.03 -5.52
C GLN A 233 23.68 -15.97 -7.04
N ILE A 234 24.21 -14.89 -7.60
CA ILE A 234 24.21 -14.62 -9.03
C ILE A 234 25.61 -14.42 -9.54
N LYS A 235 25.90 -15.06 -10.66
CA LYS A 235 27.18 -14.97 -11.37
C LYS A 235 26.89 -14.72 -12.85
N LYS A 236 27.61 -13.82 -13.48
CA LYS A 236 27.49 -13.45 -14.89
C LYS A 236 26.06 -13.09 -15.30
N GLU A 237 25.26 -14.05 -15.75
CA GLU A 237 23.91 -13.88 -16.26
C GLU A 237 22.98 -15.00 -15.83
N GLY A 238 21.68 -14.75 -15.90
CA GLY A 238 20.65 -15.73 -15.59
C GLY A 238 19.26 -15.13 -15.58
N THR A 239 18.28 -15.98 -15.29
CA THR A 239 16.86 -15.60 -15.32
C THR A 239 16.14 -16.13 -14.11
N LEU A 240 15.40 -15.24 -13.45
CA LEU A 240 14.40 -15.57 -12.43
C LEU A 240 13.00 -15.26 -12.97
N VAL A 241 12.05 -16.13 -12.67
CA VAL A 241 10.63 -15.90 -12.96
C VAL A 241 9.88 -15.89 -11.64
N ILE A 242 9.17 -14.79 -11.40
CA ILE A 242 8.32 -14.58 -10.24
C ILE A 242 6.88 -14.87 -10.64
N ASP A 243 6.39 -16.06 -10.28
CA ASP A 243 5.08 -16.57 -10.71
C ASP A 243 4.86 -16.39 -12.24
N ASP A 244 3.63 -16.08 -12.67
CA ASP A 244 3.32 -15.64 -14.04
C ASP A 244 3.24 -14.10 -14.13
N ILE A 245 4.00 -13.38 -13.29
CA ILE A 245 3.92 -11.93 -13.17
C ILE A 245 5.14 -11.24 -13.78
N ALA A 246 6.34 -11.65 -13.42
CA ALA A 246 7.56 -10.99 -13.87
C ALA A 246 8.68 -11.99 -14.20
N ARG A 247 9.38 -11.74 -15.31
CA ARG A 247 10.63 -12.41 -15.69
C ARG A 247 11.77 -11.41 -15.58
N ILE A 248 12.79 -11.74 -14.80
CA ILE A 248 13.96 -10.89 -14.55
C ILE A 248 15.19 -11.59 -15.14
N ASN A 249 15.67 -11.07 -16.26
CA ASN A 249 16.95 -11.47 -16.82
C ASN A 249 18.00 -10.50 -16.27
N TYR A 250 19.06 -11.02 -15.70
CA TYR A 250 20.13 -10.20 -15.10
C TYR A 250 21.48 -10.51 -15.74
N LYS A 251 22.31 -9.45 -15.84
CA LYS A 251 23.71 -9.53 -16.22
C LYS A 251 24.53 -8.75 -15.20
N THR A 252 25.50 -9.39 -14.57
CA THR A 252 26.23 -8.79 -13.46
C THR A 252 27.58 -9.47 -13.22
N SER A 253 28.42 -8.87 -12.40
CA SER A 253 29.52 -9.52 -11.71
C SER A 253 28.98 -10.48 -10.62
N GLU A 254 29.86 -11.17 -9.92
CA GLU A 254 29.49 -12.02 -8.79
C GLU A 254 28.86 -11.20 -7.65
N GLY A 255 27.75 -11.70 -7.09
CA GLY A 255 27.04 -11.05 -6.00
C GLY A 255 25.72 -11.72 -5.66
N SER A 256 24.80 -10.96 -5.05
CA SER A 256 23.52 -11.51 -4.61
C SER A 256 22.36 -10.60 -4.93
N MET A 257 21.22 -11.21 -5.24
CA MET A 257 19.88 -10.61 -5.21
C MET A 257 19.15 -11.12 -3.98
N ILE A 258 18.62 -10.22 -3.16
CA ILE A 258 17.83 -10.53 -1.96
C ILE A 258 16.42 -10.02 -2.18
N ILE A 259 15.48 -10.95 -2.35
CA ILE A 259 14.09 -10.65 -2.75
C ILE A 259 13.19 -10.67 -1.52
N TYR A 260 12.55 -9.54 -1.24
CA TYR A 260 11.54 -9.37 -0.21
C TYR A 260 10.16 -9.41 -0.86
N ILE A 261 9.50 -10.56 -0.78
CA ILE A 261 8.21 -10.88 -1.41
C ILE A 261 7.43 -11.82 -0.51
N ALA A 262 6.10 -11.85 -0.63
CA ALA A 262 5.28 -12.78 0.14
C ALA A 262 5.78 -14.23 -0.02
N ASN A 263 5.81 -14.98 1.09
CA ASN A 263 6.44 -16.31 1.12
C ASN A 263 5.77 -17.31 0.18
N GLU A 264 4.50 -17.12 -0.09
CA GLU A 264 3.65 -17.98 -0.92
C GLU A 264 3.86 -17.78 -2.43
N VAL A 265 4.50 -16.67 -2.84
CA VAL A 265 4.76 -16.39 -4.27
C VAL A 265 5.90 -17.29 -4.77
N PRO A 266 5.69 -18.10 -5.80
CA PRO A 266 6.76 -18.93 -6.35
C PRO A 266 7.79 -18.09 -7.10
N ILE A 267 9.07 -18.42 -6.92
CA ILE A 267 10.18 -17.90 -7.72
C ILE A 267 10.99 -19.09 -8.22
N ILE A 268 11.18 -19.15 -9.52
CA ILE A 268 11.96 -20.20 -10.16
C ILE A 268 13.13 -19.61 -10.94
N ARG A 269 14.26 -20.33 -10.93
CA ARG A 269 15.38 -20.05 -11.83
C ARG A 269 15.16 -20.84 -13.12
N VAL A 270 15.26 -20.18 -14.27
CA VAL A 270 15.05 -20.82 -15.57
C VAL A 270 16.23 -20.53 -16.50
N GLY A 271 16.37 -21.36 -17.53
CA GLY A 271 17.32 -21.10 -18.62
C GLY A 271 16.85 -19.93 -19.49
N GLU A 272 17.77 -19.30 -20.19
CA GLU A 272 17.49 -18.15 -21.07
C GLU A 272 16.50 -18.49 -22.19
N THR A 273 16.54 -19.72 -22.69
CA THR A 273 15.66 -20.23 -23.75
C THR A 273 14.21 -20.41 -23.32
N ASN A 274 13.93 -20.51 -22.01
CA ASN A 274 12.57 -20.68 -21.48
C ASN A 274 11.64 -19.56 -21.99
N PRO A 275 10.47 -19.87 -22.63
CA PRO A 275 9.61 -18.88 -23.26
C PRO A 275 8.73 -18.11 -22.28
N ARG A 276 8.64 -18.51 -21.01
CA ARG A 276 7.70 -17.96 -20.03
C ARG A 276 7.86 -16.44 -19.90
N LEU A 277 6.79 -15.68 -20.12
CA LEU A 277 6.72 -14.22 -20.07
C LEU A 277 7.59 -13.45 -21.08
N LYS A 278 8.20 -14.13 -22.06
CA LYS A 278 9.01 -13.47 -23.12
C LYS A 278 8.17 -12.56 -24.02
N ASN A 279 6.87 -12.75 -24.10
CA ASN A 279 5.97 -11.95 -24.92
C ASN A 279 5.77 -10.52 -24.40
N TYR A 280 6.09 -10.26 -23.12
CA TYR A 280 6.08 -8.90 -22.59
C TYR A 280 7.34 -8.14 -23.03
N PRO A 281 7.21 -6.86 -23.46
CA PRO A 281 8.36 -6.08 -23.83
C PRO A 281 9.31 -5.89 -22.63
N PRO A 282 10.64 -6.08 -22.81
CA PRO A 282 11.57 -5.94 -21.71
C PRO A 282 11.79 -4.48 -21.33
N LYS A 283 11.71 -4.18 -20.03
CA LYS A 283 12.14 -2.91 -19.45
C LYS A 283 13.61 -3.05 -19.05
N LYS A 284 14.49 -2.24 -19.61
CA LYS A 284 15.93 -2.20 -19.28
C LYS A 284 16.16 -1.29 -18.07
N ILE A 285 16.84 -1.79 -17.06
CA ILE A 285 17.11 -1.07 -15.82
C ILE A 285 18.53 -1.39 -15.36
N SER A 286 19.31 -0.36 -15.06
CA SER A 286 20.62 -0.48 -14.41
C SER A 286 20.46 -0.20 -12.91
N ILE A 287 20.83 -1.15 -12.07
CA ILE A 287 20.81 -1.03 -10.62
C ILE A 287 22.21 -0.86 -10.09
N LYS A 288 22.42 0.12 -9.23
CA LYS A 288 23.69 0.32 -8.53
C LYS A 288 23.72 -0.45 -7.23
N LYS A 289 24.93 -0.85 -6.80
CA LYS A 289 25.12 -1.40 -5.45
C LYS A 289 24.53 -0.44 -4.39
N GLY A 290 23.71 -0.97 -3.49
CA GLY A 290 23.05 -0.17 -2.46
C GLY A 290 21.71 0.44 -2.89
N GLU A 291 21.19 0.02 -4.05
CA GLU A 291 19.83 0.33 -4.49
C GLU A 291 18.93 -0.91 -4.39
N ASP A 292 17.64 -0.64 -4.20
CA ASP A 292 16.57 -1.62 -4.31
C ASP A 292 15.81 -1.39 -5.62
N LEU A 293 15.45 -2.47 -6.31
CA LEU A 293 14.42 -2.49 -7.33
C LEU A 293 13.06 -2.73 -6.65
N VAL A 294 12.07 -1.90 -6.93
CA VAL A 294 10.70 -2.06 -6.44
C VAL A 294 9.78 -2.35 -7.61
N ILE A 295 9.08 -3.49 -7.57
CA ILE A 295 7.94 -3.79 -8.43
C ILE A 295 6.69 -3.51 -7.60
N GLU A 296 5.91 -2.54 -8.05
CA GLU A 296 4.83 -1.94 -7.27
C GLU A 296 3.79 -2.96 -6.81
N ASP A 297 3.53 -3.01 -5.49
CA ASP A 297 2.66 -3.97 -4.79
C ASP A 297 3.04 -5.46 -4.92
N LEU A 298 4.23 -5.78 -5.43
CA LEU A 298 4.72 -7.16 -5.52
C LEU A 298 5.88 -7.42 -4.57
N CYS A 299 6.98 -6.69 -4.74
CA CYS A 299 8.22 -6.96 -4.02
C CYS A 299 9.20 -5.79 -4.08
N PHE A 300 10.23 -5.85 -3.24
CA PHE A 300 11.47 -5.14 -3.52
C PHE A 300 12.67 -6.10 -3.50
N ILE A 301 13.68 -5.78 -4.30
CA ILE A 301 14.87 -6.60 -4.51
C ILE A 301 16.10 -5.75 -4.22
N LYS A 302 16.88 -6.17 -3.24
CA LYS A 302 18.16 -5.57 -2.89
C LYS A 302 19.29 -6.21 -3.67
N PHE A 303 20.21 -5.41 -4.20
CA PHE A 303 21.39 -5.87 -4.92
C PHE A 303 22.67 -5.54 -4.16
N THR A 304 23.59 -6.48 -4.11
CA THR A 304 24.90 -6.29 -3.46
C THR A 304 25.98 -5.79 -4.42
N GLN A 305 25.67 -5.70 -5.71
CA GLN A 305 26.57 -5.29 -6.80
C GLN A 305 25.78 -4.51 -7.87
N ASN A 306 26.51 -3.85 -8.78
CA ASN A 306 25.88 -3.23 -9.95
C ASN A 306 25.34 -4.33 -10.87
N THR A 307 24.13 -4.17 -11.37
CA THR A 307 23.44 -5.20 -12.16
C THR A 307 22.64 -4.57 -13.29
N GLU A 308 22.78 -5.11 -14.50
CA GLU A 308 21.92 -4.79 -15.63
C GLU A 308 20.76 -5.77 -15.66
N LEU A 309 19.56 -5.24 -15.81
CA LEU A 309 18.31 -5.99 -15.81
C LEU A 309 17.53 -5.78 -17.10
N ASN A 310 16.98 -6.86 -17.63
CA ASN A 310 15.90 -6.84 -18.62
C ASN A 310 14.68 -7.52 -18.00
N ILE A 311 13.65 -6.76 -17.70
CA ILE A 311 12.48 -7.24 -16.97
C ILE A 311 11.30 -7.31 -17.93
N ASN A 312 10.84 -8.54 -18.23
CA ASN A 312 9.61 -8.77 -18.99
C ASN A 312 8.44 -8.82 -18.02
N ILE A 313 7.56 -7.85 -18.13
CA ILE A 313 6.41 -7.63 -17.26
C ILE A 313 5.38 -6.77 -18.01
N ASP A 314 4.12 -6.82 -17.63
CA ASP A 314 3.10 -5.94 -18.20
C ASP A 314 3.56 -4.48 -18.20
N LYS A 315 3.36 -3.79 -19.33
CA LYS A 315 3.84 -2.42 -19.57
C LYS A 315 3.32 -1.39 -18.55
N GLU A 316 2.13 -1.61 -18.02
CA GLU A 316 1.47 -0.71 -17.08
C GLU A 316 1.98 -0.89 -15.63
N ILE A 317 2.61 -2.02 -15.31
CA ILE A 317 3.18 -2.22 -13.98
C ILE A 317 4.40 -1.31 -13.79
N LYS A 318 4.35 -0.52 -12.73
CA LYS A 318 5.42 0.41 -12.38
C LYS A 318 6.60 -0.33 -11.74
N ILE A 319 7.78 -0.05 -12.27
CA ILE A 319 9.06 -0.45 -11.68
C ILE A 319 9.83 0.81 -11.35
N GLN A 320 10.44 0.86 -10.19
CA GLN A 320 11.25 1.99 -9.75
C GLN A 320 12.47 1.54 -8.96
N THR A 321 13.48 2.40 -8.89
CA THR A 321 14.66 2.20 -8.06
C THR A 321 14.65 3.16 -6.89
N ARG A 322 15.22 2.76 -5.76
CA ARG A 322 15.42 3.60 -4.59
C ARG A 322 16.71 3.21 -3.86
N LYS A 323 17.25 4.10 -3.02
CA LYS A 323 18.29 3.69 -2.06
C LYS A 323 17.76 2.58 -1.17
N THR A 324 18.61 1.58 -0.87
CA THR A 324 18.19 0.45 -0.04
C THR A 324 17.75 0.91 1.36
N ILE A 325 16.64 0.35 1.81
CA ILE A 325 16.10 0.61 3.15
C ILE A 325 16.54 -0.42 4.19
N ILE A 326 17.16 -1.52 3.75
CA ILE A 326 17.60 -2.63 4.61
C ILE A 326 19.11 -2.84 4.49
#